data_dc015fc89bdd2e476e0e756fa8bd9c12
#
_entry.id   dc015fc89bdd2e476e0e756fa8bd9c12
#
_cell.length_a   1.000
_cell.length_b   1.000
_cell.length_c   1.000
_cell.angle_alpha   90.00
_cell.angle_beta   90.00
_cell.angle_gamma   90.00
#
_symmetry.space_group_name_H-M   'P 1'
#
loop_
_entity.id
_entity.type
_entity.pdbx_description
1 polymer ?
#
loop_
_entity_poly.entity_id
_entity_poly.type
_entity_poly.pdbx_seq_one_letter_code
_entity_poly.pdbx_strand_id
1 'polypeptide(L)'
;VEEPRFDGERVHLIPEVKTSFEAFAAAGLLAAAADYDYGGMQLPLVVDKACFAYVLAANVGSSGYPLLTAANANLLLAHGSPQQIEAFVRPMLDGRFTGTMCLSEPQAGSSLSDIVTRADPDGESPLGPRYRISGNKMWISCGEHEIGENIVHLVLAKIPVGPPGVKGISLFIVPRRLVGADGSV
;
A
#
# COMPACT_ATOMS: atom_id res chain seq x y z
N VAL A 1 -1.05 -26.82 -1.12
CA VAL A 1 -0.99 -25.34 -1.11
C VAL A 1 -0.69 -24.91 -2.54
N GLU A 2 -1.55 -24.14 -3.16
CA GLU A 2 -1.29 -23.56 -4.47
C GLU A 2 -0.58 -22.21 -4.29
N GLU A 3 0.53 -22.04 -5.01
CA GLU A 3 1.31 -20.80 -4.98
C GLU A 3 0.88 -19.83 -6.08
N PRO A 4 1.08 -18.50 -5.91
CA PRO A 4 0.90 -17.54 -6.98
C PRO A 4 1.74 -17.91 -8.20
N ARG A 5 1.18 -17.80 -9.40
CA ARG A 5 1.85 -18.12 -10.66
C ARG A 5 2.10 -16.87 -11.49
N PHE A 6 3.34 -16.61 -11.83
CA PHE A 6 3.70 -15.56 -12.78
C PHE A 6 3.76 -16.14 -14.20
N ASP A 7 3.06 -15.51 -15.14
CA ASP A 7 2.99 -15.97 -16.54
C ASP A 7 3.95 -15.22 -17.49
N GLY A 8 4.73 -14.29 -16.96
CA GLY A 8 5.63 -13.40 -17.71
C GLY A 8 5.11 -11.96 -17.77
N GLU A 9 3.83 -11.72 -17.49
CA GLU A 9 3.19 -10.42 -17.50
C GLU A 9 2.50 -10.11 -16.18
N ARG A 10 1.79 -11.11 -15.60
CA ARG A 10 0.90 -10.95 -14.44
C ARG A 10 1.11 -12.07 -13.42
N VAL A 11 0.76 -11.74 -12.18
CA VAL A 11 0.70 -12.71 -11.10
C VAL A 11 -0.75 -13.18 -10.93
N HIS A 12 -0.98 -14.47 -11.12
CA HIS A 12 -2.26 -15.13 -10.93
C HIS A 12 -2.34 -15.72 -9.53
N LEU A 13 -3.38 -15.35 -8.81
CA LEU A 13 -3.72 -15.89 -7.50
C LEU A 13 -4.85 -16.91 -7.63
N ILE A 14 -4.98 -17.80 -6.64
CA ILE A 14 -6.18 -18.63 -6.52
C ILE A 14 -7.39 -17.72 -6.21
N PRO A 15 -8.58 -18.04 -6.76
CA PRO A 15 -9.78 -17.18 -6.61
C PRO A 15 -10.17 -16.91 -5.15
N GLU A 16 -9.91 -17.85 -4.26
CA GLU A 16 -10.25 -17.76 -2.83
C GLU A 16 -9.54 -16.62 -2.12
N VAL A 17 -8.36 -16.22 -2.57
CA VAL A 17 -7.63 -15.05 -2.00
C VAL A 17 -8.43 -13.78 -2.27
N LYS A 18 -8.91 -13.58 -3.49
CA LYS A 18 -9.76 -12.44 -3.84
C LYS A 18 -11.07 -12.47 -3.07
N THR A 19 -11.76 -13.61 -3.07
CA THR A 19 -13.03 -13.78 -2.34
C THR A 19 -12.89 -13.48 -0.85
N SER A 20 -11.77 -13.93 -0.22
CA SER A 20 -11.52 -13.65 1.20
C SER A 20 -11.25 -12.18 1.47
N PHE A 21 -10.53 -11.49 0.58
CA PHE A 21 -10.29 -10.05 0.69
C PHE A 21 -11.59 -9.25 0.52
N GLU A 22 -12.40 -9.59 -0.48
CA GLU A 22 -13.70 -8.96 -0.72
C GLU A 22 -14.66 -9.15 0.46
N ALA A 23 -14.69 -10.34 1.06
CA ALA A 23 -15.49 -10.60 2.26
C ALA A 23 -15.00 -9.77 3.47
N PHE A 24 -13.70 -9.64 3.65
CA PHE A 24 -13.10 -8.80 4.69
C PHE A 24 -13.45 -7.31 4.50
N ALA A 25 -13.35 -6.81 3.28
CA ALA A 25 -13.72 -5.44 2.92
C ALA A 25 -15.23 -5.19 3.12
N ALA A 26 -16.09 -6.10 2.62
CA ALA A 26 -17.54 -6.00 2.77
C ALA A 26 -18.02 -6.02 4.23
N ALA A 27 -17.25 -6.65 5.13
CA ALA A 27 -17.49 -6.61 6.57
C ALA A 27 -17.04 -5.28 7.22
N GLY A 28 -16.50 -4.32 6.47
CA GLY A 28 -15.98 -3.04 6.97
C GLY A 28 -14.69 -3.15 7.77
N LEU A 29 -14.01 -4.30 7.72
CA LEU A 29 -12.84 -4.56 8.56
C LEU A 29 -11.57 -3.84 8.11
N LEU A 30 -11.49 -3.38 6.86
CA LEU A 30 -10.39 -2.51 6.40
C LEU A 30 -10.43 -1.14 7.09
N ALA A 31 -11.62 -0.65 7.43
CA ALA A 31 -11.84 0.63 8.07
C ALA A 31 -12.13 0.51 9.58
N ALA A 32 -12.02 -0.67 10.18
CA ALA A 32 -12.49 -0.93 11.54
C ALA A 32 -11.94 0.04 12.60
N ALA A 33 -10.66 0.41 12.51
CA ALA A 33 -10.01 1.37 13.42
C ALA A 33 -10.04 2.82 12.92
N ALA A 34 -10.50 3.07 11.68
CA ALA A 34 -10.59 4.41 11.12
C ALA A 34 -11.73 5.22 11.76
N ASP A 35 -11.67 6.54 11.62
CA ASP A 35 -12.70 7.47 12.09
C ASP A 35 -14.04 7.24 11.35
N TYR A 36 -15.16 7.61 12.00
CA TYR A 36 -16.50 7.59 11.41
C TYR A 36 -16.59 8.40 10.13
N ASP A 37 -15.85 9.52 10.01
CA ASP A 37 -15.80 10.35 8.81
C ASP A 37 -15.24 9.62 7.58
N TYR A 38 -14.51 8.53 7.81
CA TYR A 38 -13.98 7.63 6.76
C TYR A 38 -14.75 6.31 6.64
N GLY A 39 -15.95 6.22 7.24
CA GLY A 39 -16.74 4.99 7.27
C GLY A 39 -16.23 3.93 8.24
N GLY A 40 -15.35 4.32 9.17
CA GLY A 40 -14.77 3.44 10.18
C GLY A 40 -15.70 3.18 11.37
N MET A 41 -15.30 2.26 12.23
CA MET A 41 -16.00 1.91 13.47
C MET A 41 -15.32 2.50 14.71
N GLN A 42 -14.19 3.21 14.55
CA GLN A 42 -13.36 3.73 15.64
C GLN A 42 -12.99 2.67 16.69
N LEU A 43 -12.77 1.43 16.27
CA LEU A 43 -12.39 0.38 17.20
C LEU A 43 -11.04 0.70 17.85
N PRO A 44 -10.93 0.51 19.18
CA PRO A 44 -9.62 0.57 19.84
C PRO A 44 -8.62 -0.38 19.15
N LEU A 45 -7.39 0.08 18.95
CA LEU A 45 -6.36 -0.69 18.23
C LEU A 45 -6.19 -2.11 18.78
N VAL A 46 -6.30 -2.30 20.11
CA VAL A 46 -6.17 -3.61 20.73
C VAL A 46 -7.29 -4.55 20.30
N VAL A 47 -8.51 -4.03 20.12
CA VAL A 47 -9.67 -4.81 19.66
C VAL A 47 -9.52 -5.15 18.20
N ASP A 48 -9.18 -4.18 17.36
CA ASP A 48 -8.89 -4.39 15.93
C ASP A 48 -7.81 -5.48 15.73
N LYS A 49 -6.69 -5.40 16.46
CA LYS A 49 -5.62 -6.40 16.33
C LYS A 49 -5.99 -7.77 16.89
N ALA A 50 -6.80 -7.83 17.94
CA ALA A 50 -7.34 -9.09 18.46
C ALA A 50 -8.27 -9.76 17.42
N CYS A 51 -9.15 -8.99 16.77
CA CYS A 51 -9.98 -9.50 15.67
C CYS A 51 -9.12 -9.97 14.49
N PHE A 52 -8.12 -9.19 14.10
CA PHE A 52 -7.22 -9.55 13.00
C PHE A 52 -6.40 -10.81 13.28
N ALA A 53 -6.12 -11.14 14.55
CA ALA A 53 -5.43 -12.38 14.93
C ALA A 53 -6.19 -13.65 14.48
N TYR A 54 -7.53 -13.62 14.43
CA TYR A 54 -8.32 -14.74 13.89
C TYR A 54 -8.12 -14.89 12.38
N VAL A 55 -7.99 -13.78 11.65
CA VAL A 55 -7.72 -13.79 10.21
C VAL A 55 -6.34 -14.37 9.93
N LEU A 56 -5.33 -13.95 10.70
CA LEU A 56 -3.98 -14.51 10.62
C LEU A 56 -3.95 -16.01 10.92
N ALA A 57 -4.68 -16.44 11.94
CA ALA A 57 -4.77 -17.85 12.31
C ALA A 57 -5.46 -18.70 11.24
N ALA A 58 -6.44 -18.13 10.52
CA ALA A 58 -7.14 -18.82 9.44
C ALA A 58 -6.24 -19.02 8.21
N ASN A 59 -5.56 -17.97 7.75
CA ASN A 59 -4.61 -18.05 6.63
C ASN A 59 -3.64 -16.85 6.62
N VAL A 60 -2.40 -17.07 7.02
CA VAL A 60 -1.38 -16.04 7.09
C VAL A 60 -1.03 -15.46 5.71
N GLY A 61 -1.07 -16.27 4.65
CA GLY A 61 -0.74 -15.83 3.29
C GLY A 61 -1.74 -14.82 2.74
N SER A 62 -3.04 -15.10 2.84
CA SER A 62 -4.08 -14.18 2.37
C SER A 62 -4.25 -12.96 3.28
N SER A 63 -3.90 -13.05 4.56
CA SER A 63 -4.00 -11.95 5.51
C SER A 63 -3.01 -10.80 5.23
N GLY A 64 -1.97 -11.03 4.44
CA GLY A 64 -1.02 -10.02 4.02
C GLY A 64 -1.68 -8.86 3.23
N TYR A 65 -2.67 -9.16 2.41
CA TYR A 65 -3.37 -8.15 1.58
C TYR A 65 -4.12 -7.12 2.43
N PRO A 66 -5.05 -7.51 3.31
CA PRO A 66 -5.73 -6.53 4.17
C PRO A 66 -4.77 -5.88 5.18
N LEU A 67 -3.75 -6.59 5.70
CA LEU A 67 -2.78 -6.03 6.62
C LEU A 67 -2.01 -4.85 6.02
N LEU A 68 -1.42 -5.05 4.84
CA LEU A 68 -0.64 -4.01 4.17
C LEU A 68 -1.52 -2.87 3.67
N THR A 69 -2.75 -3.16 3.22
CA THR A 69 -3.72 -2.15 2.79
C THR A 69 -4.10 -1.24 3.95
N ALA A 70 -4.48 -1.81 5.11
CA ALA A 70 -4.83 -1.02 6.28
C ALA A 70 -3.63 -0.22 6.82
N ALA A 71 -2.42 -0.79 6.82
CA ALA A 71 -1.21 -0.09 7.24
C ALA A 71 -0.88 1.10 6.32
N ASN A 72 -1.02 0.93 5.00
CA ASN A 72 -0.85 1.99 4.01
C ASN A 72 -1.89 3.10 4.21
N ALA A 73 -3.18 2.75 4.33
CA ALA A 73 -4.25 3.70 4.61
C ALA A 73 -3.99 4.50 5.89
N ASN A 74 -3.60 3.84 6.98
CA ASN A 74 -3.30 4.49 8.25
C ASN A 74 -2.14 5.49 8.15
N LEU A 75 -1.09 5.16 7.39
CA LEU A 75 0.03 6.07 7.15
C LEU A 75 -0.43 7.31 6.38
N LEU A 76 -1.23 7.13 5.35
CA LEU A 76 -1.76 8.25 4.55
C LEU A 76 -2.80 9.08 5.31
N LEU A 77 -3.61 8.49 6.19
CA LEU A 77 -4.49 9.24 7.10
C LEU A 77 -3.69 10.14 8.05
N ALA A 78 -2.52 9.69 8.50
CA ALA A 78 -1.69 10.45 9.43
C ALA A 78 -0.85 11.55 8.76
N HIS A 79 -0.47 11.38 7.50
CA HIS A 79 0.55 12.21 6.85
C HIS A 79 0.17 12.73 5.47
N GLY A 80 -0.86 12.19 4.84
CA GLY A 80 -1.32 12.59 3.51
C GLY A 80 -2.07 13.93 3.52
N SER A 81 -2.09 14.60 2.38
CA SER A 81 -2.98 15.76 2.18
C SER A 81 -4.44 15.31 2.07
N PRO A 82 -5.42 16.22 2.28
CA PRO A 82 -6.83 15.89 2.06
C PRO A 82 -7.11 15.31 0.67
N GLN A 83 -6.45 15.82 -0.37
CA GLN A 83 -6.58 15.33 -1.74
C GLN A 83 -6.03 13.90 -1.89
N GLN A 84 -4.90 13.61 -1.26
CA GLN A 84 -4.31 12.27 -1.26
C GLN A 84 -5.17 11.27 -0.48
N ILE A 85 -5.79 11.71 0.62
CA ILE A 85 -6.71 10.87 1.39
C ILE A 85 -7.93 10.50 0.54
N GLU A 86 -8.56 11.46 -0.13
CA GLU A 86 -9.69 11.19 -1.02
C GLU A 86 -9.31 10.24 -2.17
N ALA A 87 -8.18 10.51 -2.83
CA ALA A 87 -7.78 9.75 -4.00
C ALA A 87 -7.29 8.32 -3.70
N PHE A 88 -6.69 8.09 -2.53
CA PHE A 88 -6.04 6.80 -2.23
C PHE A 88 -6.63 6.08 -1.02
N VAL A 89 -6.92 6.80 0.08
CA VAL A 89 -7.34 6.15 1.32
C VAL A 89 -8.77 5.65 1.24
N ARG A 90 -9.71 6.47 0.78
CA ARG A 90 -11.11 6.03 0.65
C ARG A 90 -11.25 4.77 -0.19
N PRO A 91 -10.67 4.70 -1.42
CA PRO A 91 -10.73 3.45 -2.19
C PRO A 91 -10.05 2.25 -1.51
N MET A 92 -9.02 2.46 -0.67
CA MET A 92 -8.42 1.38 0.12
C MET A 92 -9.34 0.89 1.24
N LEU A 93 -9.99 1.80 1.96
CA LEU A 93 -10.93 1.44 3.03
C LEU A 93 -12.19 0.75 2.48
N ASP A 94 -12.60 1.09 1.26
CA ASP A 94 -13.69 0.45 0.52
C ASP A 94 -13.30 -0.92 -0.09
N GLY A 95 -12.01 -1.28 -0.06
CA GLY A 95 -11.50 -2.52 -0.66
C GLY A 95 -11.34 -2.48 -2.17
N ARG A 96 -11.50 -1.32 -2.81
CA ARG A 96 -11.27 -1.14 -4.25
C ARG A 96 -9.78 -1.15 -4.59
N PHE A 97 -8.97 -0.50 -3.77
CA PHE A 97 -7.51 -0.47 -3.89
C PHE A 97 -6.86 -1.31 -2.80
N THR A 98 -5.68 -1.82 -3.09
CA THR A 98 -4.81 -2.45 -2.10
C THR A 98 -3.56 -1.61 -1.88
N GLY A 99 -2.85 -1.86 -0.78
CA GLY A 99 -1.65 -1.12 -0.42
C GLY A 99 -0.44 -2.02 -0.21
N THR A 100 0.76 -1.50 -0.50
CA THR A 100 2.03 -2.18 -0.22
C THR A 100 3.08 -1.23 0.31
N MET A 101 4.17 -1.79 0.85
CA MET A 101 5.37 -1.04 1.23
C MET A 101 6.57 -1.54 0.45
N CYS A 102 7.19 -0.67 -0.34
CA CYS A 102 8.35 -0.97 -1.18
C CYS A 102 9.62 -0.38 -0.56
N LEU A 103 10.27 -1.17 0.29
CA LEU A 103 11.44 -0.78 1.06
C LEU A 103 12.71 -1.41 0.47
N SER A 104 12.76 -2.75 0.41
CA SER A 104 13.97 -3.52 0.12
C SER A 104 14.44 -3.38 -1.32
N GLU A 105 15.75 -3.41 -1.49
CA GLU A 105 16.46 -3.46 -2.77
C GLU A 105 17.44 -4.65 -2.75
N PRO A 106 18.00 -5.07 -3.90
CA PRO A 106 18.91 -6.22 -3.94
C PRO A 106 20.08 -6.14 -2.94
N GLN A 107 20.56 -4.92 -2.68
CA GLN A 107 21.71 -4.64 -1.80
C GLN A 107 21.28 -4.04 -0.43
N ALA A 108 20.02 -3.71 -0.23
CA ALA A 108 19.57 -2.97 0.95
C ALA A 108 18.22 -3.47 1.49
N GLY A 109 18.20 -3.76 2.78
CA GLY A 109 17.01 -4.13 3.54
C GLY A 109 17.07 -3.43 4.90
N SER A 110 17.66 -4.07 5.91
CA SER A 110 17.88 -3.45 7.23
C SER A 110 18.77 -2.21 7.17
N SER A 111 19.76 -2.19 6.27
CA SER A 111 20.61 -1.02 6.00
C SER A 111 19.91 -0.05 5.04
N LEU A 112 18.89 0.66 5.50
CA LEU A 112 18.14 1.62 4.68
C LEU A 112 18.99 2.76 4.09
N SER A 113 20.11 3.10 4.73
CA SER A 113 21.06 4.08 4.18
C SER A 113 21.58 3.71 2.79
N ASP A 114 21.55 2.43 2.43
CA ASP A 114 22.16 1.87 1.23
C ASP A 114 21.18 1.78 0.05
N ILE A 115 19.92 2.18 0.22
CA ILE A 115 18.99 2.24 -0.91
C ILE A 115 19.48 3.24 -1.96
N VAL A 116 19.32 2.86 -3.23
CA VAL A 116 19.74 3.68 -4.38
C VAL A 116 18.57 4.11 -5.26
N THR A 117 17.35 3.64 -5.00
CA THR A 117 16.15 4.13 -5.69
C THR A 117 16.09 5.65 -5.57
N ARG A 118 15.90 6.30 -6.70
CA ARG A 118 16.00 7.75 -6.88
C ARG A 118 14.65 8.33 -7.29
N ALA A 119 14.36 9.53 -6.76
CA ALA A 119 13.17 10.30 -7.09
C ALA A 119 13.59 11.66 -7.67
N ASP A 120 13.48 11.83 -8.97
CA ASP A 120 13.76 13.08 -9.66
C ASP A 120 12.49 13.94 -9.74
N PRO A 121 12.55 15.24 -9.37
CA PRO A 121 11.40 16.13 -9.50
C PRO A 121 10.88 16.16 -10.96
N ASP A 122 9.56 16.08 -11.12
CA ASP A 122 8.89 16.02 -12.43
C ASP A 122 7.63 16.93 -12.48
N GLY A 123 7.68 18.07 -11.80
CA GLY A 123 6.61 19.08 -11.76
C GLY A 123 5.60 18.87 -10.64
N GLU A 124 4.40 19.39 -10.86
CA GLU A 124 3.31 19.40 -9.89
C GLU A 124 2.08 18.63 -10.42
N SER A 125 1.21 18.20 -9.50
CA SER A 125 -0.09 17.61 -9.81
C SER A 125 -1.13 18.08 -8.79
N PRO A 126 -2.43 17.83 -9.02
CA PRO A 126 -3.46 18.08 -8.02
C PRO A 126 -3.25 17.32 -6.70
N LEU A 127 -2.47 16.24 -6.73
CA LEU A 127 -2.15 15.41 -5.57
C LEU A 127 -0.82 15.82 -4.89
N GLY A 128 -0.19 16.91 -5.36
CA GLY A 128 1.08 17.43 -4.82
C GLY A 128 2.26 17.27 -5.78
N PRO A 129 3.49 17.51 -5.30
CA PRO A 129 4.70 17.42 -6.11
C PRO A 129 4.85 16.06 -6.75
N ARG A 130 5.19 16.07 -8.05
CA ARG A 130 5.39 14.87 -8.85
C ARG A 130 6.86 14.54 -9.03
N TYR A 131 7.15 13.26 -8.99
CA TYR A 131 8.52 12.73 -9.14
C TYR A 131 8.55 11.57 -10.11
N ARG A 132 9.68 11.44 -10.79
CA ARG A 132 10.00 10.26 -11.58
C ARG A 132 10.88 9.32 -10.75
N ILE A 133 10.36 8.14 -10.46
CA ILE A 133 11.04 7.14 -9.63
C ILE A 133 11.83 6.20 -10.54
N SER A 134 13.11 5.98 -10.21
CA SER A 134 14.00 5.02 -10.88
C SER A 134 14.76 4.18 -9.86
N GLY A 135 14.70 2.87 -10.01
CA GLY A 135 15.34 1.92 -9.10
C GLY A 135 14.75 0.52 -9.22
N ASN A 136 15.20 -0.38 -8.35
CA ASN A 136 14.76 -1.77 -8.33
C ASN A 136 14.41 -2.18 -6.90
N LYS A 137 13.14 -2.41 -6.63
CA LYS A 137 12.63 -2.92 -5.37
C LYS A 137 12.42 -4.43 -5.47
N MET A 138 12.75 -5.18 -4.40
CA MET A 138 12.62 -6.64 -4.34
C MET A 138 11.86 -7.10 -3.11
N TRP A 139 11.30 -8.30 -3.22
CA TRP A 139 10.58 -8.99 -2.12
C TRP A 139 9.41 -8.17 -1.56
N ILE A 140 8.66 -7.56 -2.46
CA ILE A 140 7.51 -6.74 -2.07
C ILE A 140 6.30 -7.64 -1.89
N SER A 141 5.90 -7.84 -0.64
CA SER A 141 4.69 -8.59 -0.32
C SER A 141 3.47 -7.95 -0.96
N CYS A 142 2.62 -8.75 -1.59
CA CYS A 142 1.41 -8.29 -2.29
C CYS A 142 1.71 -7.24 -3.38
N GLY A 143 2.91 -7.30 -4.00
CA GLY A 143 3.40 -6.28 -4.94
C GLY A 143 2.71 -6.30 -6.30
N GLU A 144 2.20 -7.45 -6.74
CA GLU A 144 1.49 -7.60 -8.01
C GLU A 144 0.36 -8.62 -7.87
N HIS A 145 -0.85 -8.25 -8.28
CA HIS A 145 -2.04 -9.10 -8.27
C HIS A 145 -3.25 -8.39 -8.91
N GLU A 146 -4.36 -9.13 -9.07
CA GLU A 146 -5.62 -8.62 -9.65
C GLU A 146 -6.79 -8.68 -8.63
N ILE A 147 -6.51 -8.48 -7.34
CA ILE A 147 -7.57 -8.47 -6.30
C ILE A 147 -8.47 -7.25 -6.45
N GLY A 148 -7.88 -6.06 -6.53
CA GLY A 148 -8.57 -4.78 -6.64
C GLY A 148 -8.32 -4.06 -7.96
N GLU A 149 -8.90 -2.88 -8.10
CA GLU A 149 -8.77 -2.01 -9.28
C GLU A 149 -7.35 -1.44 -9.41
N ASN A 150 -6.67 -1.19 -8.28
CA ASN A 150 -5.35 -0.60 -8.23
C ASN A 150 -4.53 -1.12 -7.04
N ILE A 151 -3.21 -0.92 -7.12
CA ILE A 151 -2.29 -1.15 -6.01
C ILE A 151 -1.58 0.17 -5.72
N VAL A 152 -1.62 0.63 -4.48
CA VAL A 152 -0.93 1.84 -4.01
C VAL A 152 0.37 1.43 -3.33
N HIS A 153 1.49 1.63 -3.99
CA HIS A 153 2.81 1.34 -3.43
C HIS A 153 3.32 2.55 -2.65
N LEU A 154 3.70 2.37 -1.40
CA LEU A 154 4.51 3.32 -0.66
C LEU A 154 5.98 3.00 -0.89
N VAL A 155 6.68 3.86 -1.61
CA VAL A 155 8.04 3.60 -2.10
C VAL A 155 9.05 4.49 -1.39
N LEU A 156 10.06 3.89 -0.76
CA LEU A 156 11.21 4.64 -0.23
C LEU A 156 12.20 4.94 -1.35
N ALA A 157 12.53 6.23 -1.53
CA ALA A 157 13.51 6.68 -2.50
C ALA A 157 14.27 7.92 -1.99
N LYS A 158 15.40 8.24 -2.62
CA LYS A 158 16.20 9.42 -2.32
C LYS A 158 16.00 10.51 -3.37
N ILE A 159 15.80 11.73 -2.90
CA ILE A 159 15.87 12.93 -3.77
C ILE A 159 17.35 13.27 -3.94
N PRO A 160 17.86 13.53 -5.17
CA PRO A 160 19.29 13.67 -5.45
C PRO A 160 20.02 14.75 -4.65
N VAL A 161 19.31 15.84 -4.30
CA VAL A 161 19.86 16.96 -3.53
C VAL A 161 19.64 16.82 -2.03
N GLY A 162 19.11 15.68 -1.59
CA GLY A 162 18.84 15.40 -0.18
C GLY A 162 20.11 15.13 0.65
N PRO A 163 20.00 15.17 1.97
CA PRO A 163 21.11 14.83 2.85
C PRO A 163 21.55 13.36 2.72
N PRO A 164 22.80 13.01 3.07
CA PRO A 164 23.29 11.64 2.97
C PRO A 164 22.62 10.71 4.00
N GLY A 165 22.68 9.41 3.71
CA GLY A 165 22.17 8.34 4.58
C GLY A 165 20.65 8.29 4.67
N VAL A 166 20.13 7.85 5.79
CA VAL A 166 18.69 7.68 6.04
C VAL A 166 17.90 9.00 6.02
N LYS A 167 18.56 10.11 6.35
CA LYS A 167 17.93 11.44 6.36
C LYS A 167 17.55 11.93 4.95
N GLY A 168 18.14 11.37 3.90
CA GLY A 168 17.83 11.69 2.51
C GLY A 168 16.70 10.86 1.94
N ILE A 169 16.13 9.91 2.70
CA ILE A 169 15.06 9.05 2.27
C ILE A 169 13.73 9.79 2.44
N SER A 170 12.93 9.74 1.39
CA SER A 170 11.53 10.20 1.39
C SER A 170 10.61 9.05 1.01
N LEU A 171 9.33 9.20 1.34
CA LEU A 171 8.28 8.24 1.01
C LEU A 171 7.43 8.81 -0.13
N PHE A 172 7.17 7.98 -1.13
CA PHE A 172 6.41 8.36 -2.33
C PHE A 172 5.19 7.45 -2.50
N ILE A 173 4.07 8.05 -2.89
CA ILE A 173 2.86 7.32 -3.31
C ILE A 173 3.04 6.99 -4.80
N VAL A 174 3.09 5.72 -5.11
CA VAL A 174 3.26 5.23 -6.49
C VAL A 174 2.12 4.25 -6.81
N PRO A 175 1.02 4.72 -7.39
CA PRO A 175 -0.05 3.81 -7.78
C PRO A 175 0.37 3.00 -9.03
N ARG A 176 -0.08 1.74 -9.11
CA ARG A 176 0.12 0.89 -10.30
C ARG A 176 -0.51 1.52 -11.54
N ARG A 177 -1.66 2.15 -11.38
CA ARG A 177 -2.37 2.94 -12.40
C ARG A 177 -2.56 4.35 -11.89
N LEU A 178 -2.39 5.34 -12.74
CA LEU A 178 -2.60 6.74 -12.37
C LEU A 178 -4.03 6.95 -11.88
N VAL A 179 -4.16 7.76 -10.83
CA VAL A 179 -5.42 8.00 -10.15
C VAL A 179 -5.81 9.46 -10.30
N GLY A 180 -7.06 9.71 -10.66
CA GLY A 180 -7.65 11.03 -10.63
C GLY A 180 -7.80 11.57 -9.19
N ALA A 181 -8.02 12.88 -9.05
CA ALA A 181 -8.23 13.49 -7.74
C ALA A 181 -9.50 12.98 -7.02
N ASP A 182 -10.40 12.35 -7.75
CA ASP A 182 -11.64 11.72 -7.28
C ASP A 182 -11.50 10.21 -7.00
N GLY A 183 -10.29 9.66 -7.11
CA GLY A 183 -10.03 8.23 -6.92
C GLY A 183 -10.44 7.35 -8.13
N SER A 184 -10.72 7.95 -9.29
CA SER A 184 -10.93 7.20 -10.54
C SER A 184 -9.61 6.66 -11.10
N VAL A 185 -9.67 5.50 -11.82
CA VAL A 185 -8.51 4.80 -12.40
C VAL A 185 -8.68 4.67 -13.90
#